data_9472a1960b5f2a5852f7f4dd3078d3b4
#
_entry.id   9472a1960b5f2a5852f7f4dd3078d3b4
#
_cell.length_a   1.000
_cell.length_b   1.000
_cell.length_c   1.000
_cell.angle_alpha   90.00
_cell.angle_beta   90.00
_cell.angle_gamma   90.00
#
_symmetry.space_group_name_H-M   'P 1'
#
loop_
_entity.id
_entity.type
_entity.pdbx_description
1 polymer ?
#
loop_
_entity_poly.entity_id
_entity_poly.type
_entity_poly.pdbx_seq_one_letter_code
_entity_poly.pdbx_strand_id
1 'polypeptide(L)'
;MPSPLLEAVALACERDWRMLFENLELRLSAGDMLQISGPNGSGKTSLLRLLAGLMQPTAGEVRLNGLPLATQRAELARNLLWIGHAAGIKDLLTAEENLTWLCALHRPAERTDIWRALESVGLRGFEDVPCHTLSAGQQRRVALARLYLDSPPLWILDEPFTALDKQGVAQLEQHLAAHCERGGMVVLTTHHSLGHLPEGYRDIDLGQWAV
;
A
#
# COMPACT_ATOMS: atom_id res chain seq x y z
N MET A 1 -13.43 4.43 -19.85
CA MET A 1 -13.38 3.11 -19.16
C MET A 1 -14.08 3.29 -17.83
N PRO A 2 -14.81 2.29 -17.31
CA PRO A 2 -15.35 2.42 -15.95
C PRO A 2 -14.18 2.64 -14.98
N SER A 3 -14.40 3.50 -13.98
CA SER A 3 -13.41 3.74 -12.94
C SER A 3 -13.11 2.42 -12.21
N PRO A 4 -11.86 2.12 -11.86
CA PRO A 4 -11.54 0.92 -11.12
C PRO A 4 -12.30 0.90 -9.79
N LEU A 5 -12.76 -0.27 -9.40
CA LEU A 5 -13.56 -0.50 -8.22
C LEU A 5 -13.06 -1.73 -7.48
N LEU A 6 -12.71 -1.56 -6.21
CA LEU A 6 -12.39 -2.66 -5.30
C LEU A 6 -13.48 -2.76 -4.24
N GLU A 7 -14.02 -3.96 -4.01
CA GLU A 7 -15.11 -4.20 -3.07
C GLU A 7 -14.78 -5.39 -2.17
N ALA A 8 -15.15 -5.30 -0.91
CA ALA A 8 -15.26 -6.44 0.00
C ALA A 8 -16.75 -6.66 0.27
N VAL A 9 -17.21 -7.91 0.14
CA VAL A 9 -18.62 -8.29 0.29
C VAL A 9 -18.73 -9.38 1.35
N ALA A 10 -19.42 -9.07 2.45
CA ALA A 10 -19.62 -9.94 3.62
C ALA A 10 -18.31 -10.61 4.07
N LEU A 11 -17.21 -9.84 4.07
CA LEU A 11 -15.86 -10.36 4.26
C LEU A 11 -15.64 -10.77 5.72
N ALA A 12 -15.12 -11.97 5.95
CA ALA A 12 -14.73 -12.47 7.26
C ALA A 12 -13.29 -12.96 7.26
N CYS A 13 -12.64 -12.77 8.39
CA CYS A 13 -11.26 -13.20 8.62
C CYS A 13 -11.11 -13.85 9.98
N GLU A 14 -10.74 -15.13 9.98
CA GLU A 14 -10.30 -15.88 11.16
C GLU A 14 -8.80 -16.11 11.07
N ARG A 15 -8.12 -15.98 12.20
CA ARG A 15 -6.70 -16.29 12.31
C ARG A 15 -6.40 -16.86 13.70
N ASP A 16 -5.60 -17.93 13.71
CA ASP A 16 -5.18 -18.61 14.95
C ASP A 16 -6.38 -18.95 15.85
N TRP A 17 -7.46 -19.48 15.24
CA TRP A 17 -8.74 -19.86 15.88
C TRP A 17 -9.49 -18.69 16.52
N ARG A 18 -9.19 -17.47 16.10
CA ARG A 18 -9.87 -16.26 16.54
C ARG A 18 -10.48 -15.55 15.33
N MET A 19 -11.78 -15.30 15.39
CA MET A 19 -12.45 -14.40 14.44
C MET A 19 -11.96 -12.98 14.70
N LEU A 20 -11.40 -12.33 13.67
CA LEU A 20 -10.92 -10.95 13.75
C LEU A 20 -12.03 -9.98 13.40
N PHE A 21 -12.77 -10.28 12.34
CA PHE A 21 -13.94 -9.51 11.90
C PHE A 21 -14.82 -10.38 11.01
N GLU A 22 -16.11 -10.04 10.93
CA GLU A 22 -17.07 -10.68 10.06
C GLU A 22 -18.04 -9.66 9.45
N ASN A 23 -18.70 -10.06 8.33
CA ASN A 23 -19.68 -9.24 7.61
C ASN A 23 -19.17 -7.85 7.22
N LEU A 24 -17.87 -7.71 6.95
CA LEU A 24 -17.27 -6.44 6.56
C LEU A 24 -17.65 -6.09 5.12
N GLU A 25 -18.24 -4.91 4.96
CA GLU A 25 -18.56 -4.32 3.66
C GLU A 25 -17.66 -3.12 3.41
N LEU A 26 -17.05 -3.08 2.23
CA LEU A 26 -16.13 -2.04 1.83
C LEU A 26 -16.25 -1.80 0.33
N ARG A 27 -16.18 -0.53 -0.06
CA ARG A 27 -16.11 -0.12 -1.46
C ARG A 27 -15.08 0.99 -1.62
N LEU A 28 -14.20 0.84 -2.62
CA LEU A 28 -13.16 1.79 -2.98
C LEU A 28 -13.23 2.09 -4.47
N SER A 29 -13.33 3.36 -4.81
CA SER A 29 -13.42 3.87 -6.20
C SER A 29 -12.25 4.78 -6.52
N ALA A 30 -12.07 5.10 -7.78
CA ALA A 30 -11.06 6.07 -8.21
C ALA A 30 -11.20 7.40 -7.45
N GLY A 31 -10.09 7.90 -6.93
CA GLY A 31 -10.04 9.11 -6.09
C GLY A 31 -10.15 8.85 -4.59
N ASP A 32 -10.51 7.63 -4.16
CA ASP A 32 -10.69 7.32 -2.75
C ASP A 32 -9.35 7.06 -2.03
N MET A 33 -9.27 7.57 -0.81
CA MET A 33 -8.27 7.18 0.18
C MET A 33 -8.98 6.59 1.40
N LEU A 34 -8.69 5.33 1.71
CA LEU A 34 -9.28 4.61 2.82
C LEU A 34 -8.21 4.34 3.89
N GLN A 35 -8.40 4.92 5.06
CA GLN A 35 -7.65 4.56 6.25
C GLN A 35 -8.36 3.43 6.99
N ILE A 36 -7.62 2.39 7.36
CA ILE A 36 -8.11 1.32 8.24
C ILE A 36 -7.53 1.58 9.62
N SER A 37 -8.40 1.94 10.54
CA SER A 37 -8.09 2.17 11.96
C SER A 37 -8.55 1.00 12.84
N GLY A 38 -8.25 1.07 14.13
CA GLY A 38 -8.63 0.06 15.11
C GLY A 38 -7.47 -0.39 16.00
N PRO A 39 -7.75 -1.12 17.09
CA PRO A 39 -6.74 -1.54 18.06
C PRO A 39 -5.72 -2.52 17.46
N ASN A 40 -4.59 -2.70 18.15
CA ASN A 40 -3.61 -3.71 17.76
C ASN A 40 -4.25 -5.11 17.86
N GLY A 41 -4.00 -5.93 16.84
CA GLY A 41 -4.60 -7.26 16.74
C GLY A 41 -6.04 -7.31 16.20
N SER A 42 -6.66 -6.18 15.81
CA SER A 42 -7.98 -6.16 15.20
C SER A 42 -8.03 -6.72 13.77
N GLY A 43 -6.89 -7.03 13.16
CA GLY A 43 -6.84 -7.60 11.81
C GLY A 43 -6.55 -6.60 10.67
N LYS A 44 -6.12 -5.36 10.97
CA LYS A 44 -5.80 -4.34 9.94
C LYS A 44 -4.89 -4.88 8.83
N THR A 45 -3.72 -5.42 9.18
CA THR A 45 -2.80 -6.04 8.20
C THR A 45 -3.44 -7.23 7.47
N SER A 46 -4.30 -8.01 8.14
CA SER A 46 -5.02 -9.12 7.52
C SER A 46 -6.01 -8.61 6.47
N LEU A 47 -6.77 -7.54 6.79
CA LEU A 47 -7.65 -6.92 5.82
C LEU A 47 -6.89 -6.37 4.62
N LEU A 48 -5.78 -5.66 4.82
CA LEU A 48 -4.93 -5.21 3.71
C LEU A 48 -4.46 -6.38 2.82
N ARG A 49 -4.06 -7.51 3.43
CA ARG A 49 -3.63 -8.71 2.68
C ARG A 49 -4.78 -9.37 1.91
N LEU A 50 -6.00 -9.37 2.45
CA LEU A 50 -7.20 -9.84 1.75
C LEU A 50 -7.48 -8.98 0.53
N LEU A 51 -7.48 -7.65 0.68
CA LEU A 51 -7.69 -6.69 -0.40
C LEU A 51 -6.58 -6.77 -1.48
N ALA A 52 -5.36 -7.09 -1.07
CA ALA A 52 -4.23 -7.30 -1.97
C ALA A 52 -4.21 -8.70 -2.63
N GLY A 53 -5.16 -9.59 -2.31
CA GLY A 53 -5.19 -10.97 -2.83
C GLY A 53 -4.05 -11.85 -2.30
N LEU A 54 -3.35 -11.42 -1.26
CA LEU A 54 -2.25 -12.14 -0.61
C LEU A 54 -2.73 -13.13 0.45
N MET A 55 -4.01 -13.11 0.79
CA MET A 55 -4.65 -14.00 1.74
C MET A 55 -6.06 -14.36 1.24
N GLN A 56 -6.55 -15.56 1.60
CA GLN A 56 -7.92 -15.98 1.32
C GLN A 56 -8.83 -15.58 2.50
N PRO A 57 -10.04 -15.07 2.27
CA PRO A 57 -11.01 -14.82 3.34
C PRO A 57 -11.57 -16.14 3.90
N THR A 58 -12.00 -16.11 5.16
CA THR A 58 -12.73 -17.21 5.81
C THR A 58 -14.14 -17.33 5.27
N ALA A 59 -14.79 -16.19 5.00
CA ALA A 59 -16.09 -16.12 4.31
C ALA A 59 -16.18 -14.79 3.55
N GLY A 60 -17.15 -14.70 2.65
CA GLY A 60 -17.30 -13.55 1.77
C GLY A 60 -16.26 -13.53 0.65
N GLU A 61 -16.14 -12.43 -0.04
CA GLU A 61 -15.20 -12.29 -1.14
C GLU A 61 -14.74 -10.84 -1.36
N VAL A 62 -13.56 -10.69 -1.97
CA VAL A 62 -13.11 -9.41 -2.53
C VAL A 62 -13.36 -9.44 -4.03
N ARG A 63 -13.88 -8.34 -4.56
CA ARG A 63 -14.15 -8.15 -6.00
C ARG A 63 -13.32 -7.01 -6.58
N LEU A 64 -12.83 -7.20 -7.79
CA LEU A 64 -12.22 -6.16 -8.60
C LEU A 64 -13.09 -5.95 -9.84
N ASN A 65 -13.61 -4.74 -10.03
CA ASN A 65 -14.51 -4.40 -11.15
C ASN A 65 -15.74 -5.32 -11.22
N GLY A 66 -16.30 -5.70 -10.06
CA GLY A 66 -17.47 -6.58 -9.94
C GLY A 66 -17.19 -8.08 -10.09
N LEU A 67 -15.94 -8.47 -10.38
CA LEU A 67 -15.53 -9.87 -10.53
C LEU A 67 -14.74 -10.36 -9.31
N PRO A 68 -14.93 -11.62 -8.87
CA PRO A 68 -14.19 -12.18 -7.74
C PRO A 68 -12.67 -12.07 -7.95
N LEU A 69 -11.96 -11.56 -6.95
CA LEU A 69 -10.51 -11.32 -7.02
C LEU A 69 -9.72 -12.61 -7.32
N ALA A 70 -10.23 -13.76 -6.86
CA ALA A 70 -9.63 -15.06 -7.13
C ALA A 70 -9.45 -15.33 -8.65
N THR A 71 -10.36 -14.80 -9.48
CA THR A 71 -10.32 -14.92 -10.95
C THR A 71 -9.57 -13.77 -11.63
N GLN A 72 -9.24 -12.70 -10.90
CA GLN A 72 -8.66 -11.46 -11.40
C GLN A 72 -7.21 -11.23 -10.95
N ARG A 73 -6.50 -12.28 -10.52
CA ARG A 73 -5.14 -12.15 -9.94
C ARG A 73 -4.14 -11.45 -10.86
N ALA A 74 -4.16 -11.76 -12.16
CA ALA A 74 -3.26 -11.14 -13.13
C ALA A 74 -3.59 -9.65 -13.34
N GLU A 75 -4.89 -9.30 -13.33
CA GLU A 75 -5.36 -7.92 -13.44
C GLU A 75 -4.99 -7.12 -12.18
N LEU A 76 -5.24 -7.70 -10.99
CA LEU A 76 -4.82 -7.09 -9.73
C LEU A 76 -3.32 -6.85 -9.69
N ALA A 77 -2.51 -7.85 -10.05
CA ALA A 77 -1.04 -7.74 -10.02
C ALA A 77 -0.52 -6.60 -10.92
N ARG A 78 -1.18 -6.31 -12.03
CA ARG A 78 -0.84 -5.17 -12.89
C ARG A 78 -1.26 -3.82 -12.34
N ASN A 79 -2.31 -3.79 -11.50
CA ASN A 79 -2.94 -2.58 -11.01
C ASN A 79 -2.66 -2.27 -9.54
N LEU A 80 -1.93 -3.13 -8.82
CA LEU A 80 -1.65 -3.01 -7.40
C LEU A 80 -0.17 -2.72 -7.13
N LEU A 81 0.10 -1.72 -6.31
CA LEU A 81 1.36 -1.57 -5.59
C LEU A 81 1.12 -1.88 -4.11
N TRP A 82 1.78 -2.93 -3.63
CA TRP A 82 1.76 -3.36 -2.24
C TRP A 82 3.06 -2.95 -1.53
N ILE A 83 2.93 -2.27 -0.38
CA ILE A 83 4.03 -2.04 0.56
C ILE A 83 3.54 -2.50 1.94
N GLY A 84 4.02 -3.67 2.37
CA GLY A 84 3.70 -4.24 3.67
C GLY A 84 4.52 -3.64 4.81
N HIS A 85 4.36 -4.18 6.01
CA HIS A 85 5.15 -3.77 7.18
C HIS A 85 6.66 -3.98 6.96
N ALA A 86 7.07 -5.11 6.40
CA ALA A 86 8.45 -5.30 5.93
C ALA A 86 8.70 -4.54 4.63
N ALA A 87 9.87 -3.94 4.49
CA ALA A 87 10.23 -3.14 3.30
C ALA A 87 10.20 -3.94 1.99
N GLY A 88 10.39 -5.27 2.04
CA GLY A 88 10.33 -6.14 0.85
C GLY A 88 11.47 -5.90 -0.13
N ILE A 89 12.58 -5.36 0.34
CA ILE A 89 13.81 -5.13 -0.41
C ILE A 89 14.79 -6.29 -0.19
N LYS A 90 15.76 -6.42 -1.09
CA LYS A 90 16.84 -7.40 -1.02
C LYS A 90 18.08 -6.74 -0.43
N ASP A 91 18.52 -7.24 0.72
CA ASP A 91 19.60 -6.63 1.51
C ASP A 91 20.94 -6.55 0.77
N LEU A 92 21.24 -7.54 -0.08
CA LEU A 92 22.49 -7.59 -0.84
C LEU A 92 22.52 -6.67 -2.07
N LEU A 93 21.37 -6.19 -2.52
CA LEU A 93 21.27 -5.26 -3.63
C LEU A 93 21.38 -3.81 -3.12
N THR A 94 21.84 -2.92 -4.00
CA THR A 94 21.81 -1.48 -3.75
C THR A 94 20.38 -0.93 -3.80
N ALA A 95 20.18 0.32 -3.40
CA ALA A 95 18.88 0.99 -3.49
C ALA A 95 18.41 1.06 -4.96
N GLU A 96 19.29 1.44 -5.88
CA GLU A 96 19.02 1.47 -7.33
C GLU A 96 18.64 0.08 -7.88
N GLU A 97 19.43 -0.96 -7.57
CA GLU A 97 19.17 -2.32 -8.03
C GLU A 97 17.84 -2.87 -7.52
N ASN A 98 17.50 -2.59 -6.25
CA ASN A 98 16.21 -2.97 -5.68
C ASN A 98 15.05 -2.35 -6.46
N LEU A 99 15.09 -1.05 -6.73
CA LEU A 99 14.04 -0.36 -7.47
C LEU A 99 13.98 -0.83 -8.93
N THR A 100 15.12 -1.01 -9.59
CA THR A 100 15.20 -1.55 -10.95
C THR A 100 14.50 -2.90 -11.03
N TRP A 101 14.82 -3.82 -10.09
CA TRP A 101 14.23 -5.15 -10.05
C TRP A 101 12.72 -5.10 -9.77
N LEU A 102 12.29 -4.30 -8.79
CA LEU A 102 10.88 -4.18 -8.41
C LEU A 102 10.03 -3.55 -9.53
N CYS A 103 10.57 -2.55 -10.23
CA CYS A 103 9.87 -1.91 -11.36
C CYS A 103 9.79 -2.84 -12.57
N ALA A 104 10.81 -3.66 -12.83
CA ALA A 104 10.81 -4.59 -13.95
C ALA A 104 9.66 -5.62 -13.89
N LEU A 105 9.05 -5.85 -12.70
CA LEU A 105 7.87 -6.70 -12.54
C LEU A 105 6.60 -6.10 -13.16
N HIS A 106 6.55 -4.77 -13.35
CA HIS A 106 5.41 -4.04 -13.90
C HIS A 106 5.80 -3.33 -15.20
N ARG A 107 6.69 -2.35 -15.08
CA ARG A 107 7.24 -1.57 -16.19
C ARG A 107 8.67 -1.16 -15.84
N PRO A 108 9.66 -1.46 -16.70
CA PRO A 108 11.03 -0.99 -16.48
C PRO A 108 11.06 0.53 -16.30
N ALA A 109 11.82 0.99 -15.32
CA ALA A 109 12.06 2.40 -15.07
C ALA A 109 13.46 2.79 -15.54
N GLU A 110 13.60 3.99 -16.08
CA GLU A 110 14.91 4.54 -16.43
C GLU A 110 15.71 4.87 -15.16
N ARG A 111 17.03 4.75 -15.25
CA ARG A 111 17.93 5.05 -14.13
C ARG A 111 17.70 6.44 -13.54
N THR A 112 17.49 7.42 -14.39
CA THR A 112 17.23 8.82 -13.99
C THR A 112 15.95 8.97 -13.15
N ASP A 113 14.92 8.18 -13.45
CA ASP A 113 13.66 8.21 -12.72
C ASP A 113 13.80 7.53 -11.35
N ILE A 114 14.57 6.43 -11.31
CA ILE A 114 14.91 5.74 -10.05
C ILE A 114 15.67 6.69 -9.11
N TRP A 115 16.64 7.43 -9.61
CA TRP A 115 17.41 8.38 -8.83
C TRP A 115 16.56 9.54 -8.30
N ARG A 116 15.66 10.09 -9.13
CA ARG A 116 14.68 11.11 -8.69
C ARG A 116 13.74 10.55 -7.61
N ALA A 117 13.28 9.30 -7.76
CA ALA A 117 12.45 8.66 -6.76
C ALA A 117 13.19 8.48 -5.42
N LEU A 118 14.46 8.07 -5.45
CA LEU A 118 15.31 8.01 -4.25
C LEU A 118 15.53 9.39 -3.62
N GLU A 119 15.80 10.41 -4.43
CA GLU A 119 15.91 11.79 -3.94
C GLU A 119 14.61 12.27 -3.28
N SER A 120 13.45 11.92 -3.84
CA SER A 120 12.13 12.30 -3.28
C SER A 120 11.86 11.71 -1.90
N VAL A 121 12.53 10.63 -1.53
CA VAL A 121 12.45 10.03 -0.19
C VAL A 121 13.67 10.35 0.69
N GLY A 122 14.51 11.31 0.29
CA GLY A 122 15.68 11.75 1.04
C GLY A 122 16.85 10.75 1.04
N LEU A 123 16.99 9.98 -0.04
CA LEU A 123 18.09 9.00 -0.23
C LEU A 123 19.05 9.40 -1.36
N ARG A 124 19.16 10.69 -1.68
CA ARG A 124 20.19 11.19 -2.60
C ARG A 124 21.59 10.87 -2.08
N GLY A 125 22.42 10.28 -2.91
CA GLY A 125 23.77 9.83 -2.58
C GLY A 125 23.83 8.43 -1.94
N PHE A 126 22.71 7.71 -1.87
CA PHE A 126 22.63 6.33 -1.39
C PHE A 126 22.25 5.33 -2.49
N GLU A 127 22.24 5.77 -3.74
CA GLU A 127 21.78 4.99 -4.89
C GLU A 127 22.54 3.68 -5.05
N ASP A 128 23.88 3.75 -4.94
CA ASP A 128 24.81 2.63 -5.11
C ASP A 128 25.16 1.94 -3.76
N VAL A 129 24.48 2.29 -2.68
CA VAL A 129 24.76 1.73 -1.35
C VAL A 129 23.99 0.42 -1.15
N PRO A 130 24.66 -0.70 -0.78
CA PRO A 130 24.00 -1.96 -0.45
C PRO A 130 23.02 -1.80 0.70
N CYS A 131 21.79 -2.32 0.55
CA CYS A 131 20.71 -2.07 1.49
C CYS A 131 20.96 -2.64 2.90
N HIS A 132 21.78 -3.68 3.06
CA HIS A 132 22.15 -4.19 4.38
C HIS A 132 22.95 -3.19 5.24
N THR A 133 23.58 -2.18 4.62
CA THR A 133 24.32 -1.13 5.34
C THR A 133 23.43 0.07 5.71
N LEU A 134 22.23 0.13 5.16
CA LEU A 134 21.25 1.17 5.43
C LEU A 134 20.54 0.91 6.77
N SER A 135 20.18 1.98 7.48
CA SER A 135 19.29 1.87 8.64
C SER A 135 17.90 1.35 8.23
N ALA A 136 17.16 0.77 9.17
CA ALA A 136 15.80 0.30 8.91
C ALA A 136 14.88 1.39 8.32
N GLY A 137 15.05 2.65 8.76
CA GLY A 137 14.33 3.80 8.20
C GLY A 137 14.73 4.10 6.76
N GLN A 138 16.01 4.01 6.41
CA GLN A 138 16.47 4.18 5.03
C GLN A 138 15.98 3.04 4.14
N GLN A 139 16.03 1.80 4.61
CA GLN A 139 15.46 0.65 3.89
C GLN A 139 13.96 0.84 3.64
N ARG A 140 13.21 1.35 4.63
CA ARG A 140 11.79 1.70 4.47
C ARG A 140 11.59 2.75 3.37
N ARG A 141 12.44 3.78 3.34
CA ARG A 141 12.39 4.82 2.30
C ARG A 141 12.70 4.27 0.90
N VAL A 142 13.62 3.30 0.76
CA VAL A 142 13.83 2.60 -0.54
C VAL A 142 12.53 1.95 -1.01
N ALA A 143 11.79 1.27 -0.13
CA ALA A 143 10.50 0.68 -0.50
C ALA A 143 9.47 1.74 -0.90
N LEU A 144 9.42 2.87 -0.18
CA LEU A 144 8.50 3.99 -0.45
C LEU A 144 8.85 4.76 -1.74
N ALA A 145 10.10 4.75 -2.19
CA ALA A 145 10.52 5.38 -3.44
C ALA A 145 9.74 4.82 -4.66
N ARG A 146 9.21 3.59 -4.56
CA ARG A 146 8.34 2.99 -5.59
C ARG A 146 7.08 3.80 -5.88
N LEU A 147 6.56 4.54 -4.90
CA LEU A 147 5.39 5.40 -5.04
C LEU A 147 5.66 6.60 -5.98
N TYR A 148 6.93 6.98 -6.16
CA TYR A 148 7.37 8.12 -6.98
C TYR A 148 7.78 7.71 -8.41
N LEU A 149 7.61 6.43 -8.75
CA LEU A 149 7.81 5.90 -10.10
C LEU A 149 6.47 5.77 -10.84
N ASP A 150 6.49 5.33 -12.09
CA ASP A 150 5.26 5.01 -12.82
C ASP A 150 4.62 3.77 -12.18
N SER A 151 3.69 4.01 -11.27
CA SER A 151 3.15 3.01 -10.39
C SER A 151 1.66 2.73 -10.67
N PRO A 152 1.19 1.51 -10.32
CA PRO A 152 -0.20 1.11 -10.51
C PRO A 152 -1.21 2.05 -9.82
N PRO A 153 -2.48 2.09 -10.26
CA PRO A 153 -3.48 2.99 -9.72
C PRO A 153 -3.95 2.66 -8.30
N LEU A 154 -3.83 1.42 -7.85
CA LEU A 154 -4.21 0.98 -6.50
C LEU A 154 -2.97 0.83 -5.62
N TRP A 155 -2.89 1.58 -4.53
CA TRP A 155 -1.85 1.44 -3.51
C TRP A 155 -2.42 0.90 -2.22
N ILE A 156 -1.82 -0.18 -1.71
CA ILE A 156 -2.16 -0.76 -0.41
C ILE A 156 -0.90 -0.71 0.46
N LEU A 157 -0.97 0.07 1.55
CA LEU A 157 0.19 0.48 2.35
C LEU A 157 -0.02 0.14 3.83
N ASP A 158 0.87 -0.68 4.39
CA ASP A 158 0.83 -1.05 5.81
C ASP A 158 1.83 -0.20 6.60
N GLU A 159 1.33 0.75 7.40
CA GLU A 159 2.09 1.70 8.21
C GLU A 159 3.17 2.47 7.41
N PRO A 160 2.80 3.19 6.33
CA PRO A 160 3.79 3.81 5.44
C PRO A 160 4.60 4.93 6.09
N PHE A 161 4.10 5.57 7.14
CA PHE A 161 4.75 6.71 7.81
C PHE A 161 5.78 6.30 8.86
N THR A 162 5.88 5.02 9.19
CA THR A 162 6.85 4.52 10.17
C THR A 162 8.28 4.84 9.73
N ALA A 163 9.08 5.37 10.65
CA ALA A 163 10.48 5.74 10.46
C ALA A 163 10.72 6.91 9.47
N LEU A 164 9.70 7.72 9.18
CA LEU A 164 9.84 9.00 8.51
C LEU A 164 9.96 10.14 9.53
N ASP A 165 10.74 11.15 9.20
CA ASP A 165 10.75 12.43 9.92
C ASP A 165 9.51 13.28 9.52
N LYS A 166 9.31 14.40 10.22
CA LYS A 166 8.16 15.29 9.97
C LYS A 166 8.05 15.77 8.51
N GLN A 167 9.18 16.03 7.87
CA GLN A 167 9.20 16.48 6.49
C GLN A 167 8.83 15.35 5.54
N GLY A 168 9.38 14.15 5.75
CA GLY A 168 9.05 12.95 4.97
C GLY A 168 7.58 12.56 5.10
N VAL A 169 7.00 12.69 6.31
CA VAL A 169 5.57 12.48 6.55
C VAL A 169 4.75 13.44 5.71
N ALA A 170 5.00 14.76 5.80
CA ALA A 170 4.24 15.76 5.04
C ALA A 170 4.36 15.57 3.52
N GLN A 171 5.55 15.24 3.02
CA GLN A 171 5.76 14.94 1.60
C GLN A 171 4.99 13.71 1.15
N LEU A 172 5.01 12.63 1.94
CA LEU A 172 4.26 11.42 1.61
C LEU A 172 2.75 11.66 1.63
N GLU A 173 2.21 12.37 2.63
CA GLU A 173 0.79 12.74 2.68
C GLU A 173 0.35 13.48 1.42
N GLN A 174 1.09 14.52 1.02
CA GLN A 174 0.82 15.28 -0.20
C GLN A 174 0.87 14.38 -1.44
N HIS A 175 1.83 13.46 -1.51
CA HIS A 175 1.97 12.54 -2.63
C HIS A 175 0.81 11.55 -2.73
N LEU A 176 0.33 11.02 -1.58
CA LEU A 176 -0.85 10.14 -1.52
C LEU A 176 -2.13 10.89 -1.94
N ALA A 177 -2.34 12.11 -1.41
CA ALA A 177 -3.48 12.93 -1.79
C ALA A 177 -3.47 13.24 -3.30
N ALA A 178 -2.33 13.69 -3.84
CA ALA A 178 -2.18 13.95 -5.27
C ALA A 178 -2.38 12.71 -6.15
N HIS A 179 -2.05 11.50 -5.64
CA HIS A 179 -2.36 10.25 -6.35
C HIS A 179 -3.88 10.04 -6.45
N CYS A 180 -4.62 10.24 -5.37
CA CYS A 180 -6.08 10.14 -5.37
C CYS A 180 -6.72 11.20 -6.28
N GLU A 181 -6.27 12.45 -6.25
CA GLU A 181 -6.75 13.55 -7.11
C GLU A 181 -6.60 13.22 -8.61
N ARG A 182 -5.59 12.44 -8.98
CA ARG A 182 -5.38 11.93 -10.34
C ARG A 182 -6.20 10.67 -10.67
N GLY A 183 -7.11 10.26 -9.77
CA GLY A 183 -7.97 9.08 -9.96
C GLY A 183 -7.35 7.76 -9.47
N GLY A 184 -6.23 7.81 -8.75
CA GLY A 184 -5.69 6.66 -8.05
C GLY A 184 -6.53 6.29 -6.82
N MET A 185 -6.21 5.17 -6.21
CA MET A 185 -6.85 4.65 -5.00
C MET A 185 -5.79 4.30 -3.96
N VAL A 186 -6.03 4.66 -2.71
CA VAL A 186 -5.14 4.33 -1.61
C VAL A 186 -5.91 3.62 -0.50
N VAL A 187 -5.39 2.50 -0.02
CA VAL A 187 -5.79 1.87 1.24
C VAL A 187 -4.58 1.84 2.15
N LEU A 188 -4.71 2.35 3.36
CA LEU A 188 -3.58 2.37 4.28
C LEU A 188 -3.98 2.08 5.73
N THR A 189 -3.01 1.59 6.51
CA THR A 189 -3.07 1.61 7.97
C THR A 189 -2.07 2.64 8.48
N THR A 190 -2.42 3.34 9.54
CA THR A 190 -1.47 4.23 10.22
C THR A 190 -1.95 4.56 11.62
N HIS A 191 -1.01 4.84 12.52
CA HIS A 191 -1.23 5.47 13.82
C HIS A 191 -0.98 6.98 13.77
N HIS A 192 -0.56 7.49 12.62
CA HIS A 192 -0.32 8.91 12.40
C HIS A 192 -1.63 9.62 12.00
N SER A 193 -1.85 10.81 12.55
CA SER A 193 -2.98 11.67 12.16
C SER A 193 -2.64 12.39 10.86
N LEU A 194 -3.37 12.08 9.78
CA LEU A 194 -3.15 12.64 8.46
C LEU A 194 -3.55 14.12 8.42
N GLY A 195 -2.67 14.98 7.90
CA GLY A 195 -2.89 16.41 7.74
C GLY A 195 -3.40 16.81 6.35
N HIS A 196 -3.10 16.02 5.32
CA HIS A 196 -3.51 16.26 3.94
C HIS A 196 -4.45 15.12 3.48
N LEU A 197 -5.72 15.44 3.32
CA LEU A 197 -6.78 14.47 2.99
C LEU A 197 -7.39 14.82 1.63
N PRO A 198 -7.48 13.87 0.67
CA PRO A 198 -8.23 14.07 -0.56
C PRO A 198 -9.74 14.11 -0.26
N GLU A 199 -10.54 14.59 -1.21
CA GLU A 199 -12.00 14.67 -1.08
C GLU A 199 -12.65 13.30 -0.79
N GLY A 200 -12.13 12.23 -1.40
CA GLY A 200 -12.58 10.84 -1.21
C GLY A 200 -12.00 10.15 0.02
N TYR A 201 -11.50 10.88 1.04
CA TYR A 201 -10.97 10.26 2.25
C TYR A 201 -12.07 9.70 3.14
N ARG A 202 -11.83 8.48 3.64
CA ARG A 202 -12.67 7.81 4.65
C ARG A 202 -11.79 7.07 5.65
N ASP A 203 -12.23 7.03 6.90
CA ASP A 203 -11.66 6.19 7.97
C ASP A 203 -12.67 5.10 8.35
N ILE A 204 -12.21 3.87 8.40
CA ILE A 204 -12.97 2.70 8.83
C ILE A 204 -12.29 2.13 10.07
N ASP A 205 -12.98 2.22 11.20
CA ASP A 205 -12.57 1.53 12.43
C ASP A 205 -12.96 0.06 12.37
N LEU A 206 -11.98 -0.80 12.20
CA LEU A 206 -12.17 -2.25 12.09
C LEU A 206 -12.77 -2.86 13.38
N GLY A 207 -12.71 -2.16 14.50
CA GLY A 207 -13.36 -2.58 15.73
C GLY A 207 -14.89 -2.66 15.63
N GLN A 208 -15.51 -2.00 14.65
CA GLN A 208 -16.97 -2.08 14.42
C GLN A 208 -17.42 -3.45 13.88
N TRP A 209 -16.52 -4.23 13.31
CA TRP A 209 -16.77 -5.59 12.81
C TRP A 209 -16.08 -6.68 13.65
N ALA A 210 -15.46 -6.30 14.77
CA ALA A 210 -14.84 -7.25 15.68
C ALA A 210 -15.91 -8.12 16.35
N VAL A 211 -15.57 -9.43 16.56
CA VAL A 211 -16.42 -10.44 17.19
C VAL A 211 -15.96 -10.72 18.62
#